data_546f9e0809790d713469f33b87492870
#
_entry.id   546f9e0809790d713469f33b87492870
#
_cell.length_a   1.000
_cell.length_b   1.000
_cell.length_c   1.000
_cell.angle_alpha   90.00
_cell.angle_beta   90.00
_cell.angle_gamma   90.00
#
_symmetry.space_group_name_H-M   'P 1'
#
loop_
_entity.id
_entity.type
_entity.pdbx_description
1 polymer ?
#
loop_
_entity_poly.entity_id
_entity_poly.type
_entity_poly.pdbx_seq_one_letter_code
_entity_poly.pdbx_strand_id
1 'polypeptide(L)'
;MKIYINKVKENWVVDNFINEWKEYNVGTTTKYPKNAEIIWIIAPWTWKQISKRHLVKKKVICTIHHIDFNKFDDAERSNFYDRDKYIDFYHVISKKTENQLKKLTSKKIFTQPFWIDQKKFHYLPGKKALRKKYEFNNESFLVGSFQRDTEGHDLISPKLSKGPDKFLEIVKDLQKTKNNLEVVLTGKRRNYLIKNFEENFI
;
A
#
# COMPACT_ATOMS: atom_id res chain seq x y z
N MET A 1 -27.69 7.57 0.46
CA MET A 1 -26.73 7.03 -0.52
C MET A 1 -26.03 5.80 0.05
N LYS A 2 -26.02 4.69 -0.68
CA LYS A 2 -25.35 3.44 -0.27
C LYS A 2 -24.20 3.12 -1.23
N ILE A 3 -23.05 2.77 -0.66
CA ILE A 3 -21.82 2.43 -1.39
C ILE A 3 -21.54 0.94 -1.22
N TYR A 4 -21.31 0.24 -2.31
CA TYR A 4 -20.71 -1.09 -2.28
C TYR A 4 -19.20 -0.95 -2.49
N ILE A 5 -18.40 -1.42 -1.54
CA ILE A 5 -16.95 -1.51 -1.67
C ILE A 5 -16.61 -2.98 -1.89
N ASN A 6 -15.93 -3.30 -2.98
CA ASN A 6 -15.59 -4.67 -3.30
C ASN A 6 -14.58 -5.28 -2.33
N LYS A 7 -14.72 -6.57 -2.04
CA LYS A 7 -13.85 -7.28 -1.08
C LYS A 7 -12.56 -7.72 -1.77
N VAL A 8 -11.44 -7.52 -1.10
CA VAL A 8 -10.11 -7.92 -1.59
C VAL A 8 -9.69 -9.26 -0.99
N LYS A 9 -9.95 -9.49 0.30
CA LYS A 9 -9.64 -10.73 1.04
C LYS A 9 -8.15 -11.09 1.07
N GLU A 10 -7.29 -10.12 1.13
CA GLU A 10 -5.84 -10.30 1.20
C GLU A 10 -5.30 -10.19 2.63
N ASN A 11 -6.16 -9.82 3.59
CA ASN A 11 -5.81 -9.55 4.99
C ASN A 11 -4.65 -8.54 5.12
N TRP A 12 -4.69 -7.51 4.29
CA TRP A 12 -3.65 -6.50 4.21
C TRP A 12 -4.22 -5.08 4.15
N VAL A 13 -3.37 -4.12 3.76
CA VAL A 13 -3.65 -2.67 3.83
C VAL A 13 -4.98 -2.26 3.19
N VAL A 14 -5.36 -2.84 2.06
CA VAL A 14 -6.63 -2.49 1.39
C VAL A 14 -7.84 -2.96 2.19
N ASP A 15 -7.77 -4.15 2.80
CA ASP A 15 -8.84 -4.62 3.69
C ASP A 15 -8.95 -3.75 4.95
N ASN A 16 -7.81 -3.25 5.48
CA ASN A 16 -7.83 -2.28 6.58
C ASN A 16 -8.53 -0.98 6.18
N PHE A 17 -8.24 -0.43 5.00
CA PHE A 17 -8.95 0.75 4.51
C PHE A 17 -10.47 0.52 4.38
N ILE A 18 -10.90 -0.64 3.90
CA ILE A 18 -12.33 -0.97 3.82
C ILE A 18 -12.96 -1.02 5.21
N ASN A 19 -12.28 -1.63 6.18
CA ASN A 19 -12.79 -1.75 7.54
C ASN A 19 -12.87 -0.38 8.24
N GLU A 20 -11.82 0.41 8.13
CA GLU A 20 -11.77 1.78 8.65
C GLU A 20 -12.84 2.67 8.00
N TRP A 21 -13.02 2.59 6.67
CA TRP A 21 -14.10 3.31 6.01
C TRP A 21 -15.46 2.99 6.62
N LYS A 22 -15.74 1.70 6.86
CA LYS A 22 -17.02 1.28 7.45
C LYS A 22 -17.20 1.73 8.89
N GLU A 23 -16.13 1.75 9.66
CA GLU A 23 -16.13 2.22 11.04
C GLU A 23 -16.50 3.70 11.13
N TYR A 24 -15.88 4.52 10.28
CA TYR A 24 -16.09 5.98 10.30
C TYR A 24 -17.29 6.45 9.47
N ASN A 25 -17.85 5.60 8.61
CA ASN A 25 -19.00 5.93 7.75
C ASN A 25 -20.15 4.94 7.98
N VAL A 26 -20.57 4.83 9.23
CA VAL A 26 -21.64 3.91 9.66
C VAL A 26 -22.91 4.14 8.84
N GLY A 27 -23.51 3.05 8.39
CA GLY A 27 -24.76 3.11 7.63
C GLY A 27 -24.63 3.51 6.16
N THR A 28 -23.45 3.92 5.68
CA THR A 28 -23.24 4.33 4.26
C THR A 28 -22.95 3.16 3.33
N THR A 29 -22.56 2.00 3.85
CA THR A 29 -22.16 0.84 3.02
C THR A 29 -23.25 -0.22 2.92
N THR A 30 -23.17 -1.03 1.86
CA THR A 30 -24.01 -2.21 1.66
C THR A 30 -23.17 -3.45 1.33
N LYS A 31 -23.69 -4.62 1.71
CA LYS A 31 -23.03 -5.91 1.42
C LYS A 31 -23.20 -6.38 -0.04
N TYR A 32 -24.20 -5.86 -0.74
CA TYR A 32 -24.59 -6.34 -2.07
C TYR A 32 -24.57 -5.21 -3.11
N PRO A 33 -23.92 -5.42 -4.29
CA PRO A 33 -23.87 -4.41 -5.35
C PRO A 33 -25.25 -3.96 -5.83
N LYS A 34 -26.25 -4.85 -5.81
CA LYS A 34 -27.62 -4.53 -6.24
C LYS A 34 -28.25 -3.41 -5.42
N ASN A 35 -27.90 -3.31 -4.15
CA ASN A 35 -28.47 -2.33 -3.20
C ASN A 35 -27.67 -1.01 -3.14
N ALA A 36 -26.60 -0.91 -3.91
CA ALA A 36 -25.75 0.27 -3.95
C ALA A 36 -26.22 1.27 -5.00
N GLU A 37 -25.98 2.54 -4.74
CA GLU A 37 -26.02 3.62 -5.73
C GLU A 37 -24.64 3.80 -6.38
N ILE A 38 -23.58 3.60 -5.58
CA ILE A 38 -22.18 3.70 -6.01
C ILE A 38 -21.49 2.37 -5.77
N ILE A 39 -20.71 1.95 -6.75
CA ILE A 39 -19.74 0.84 -6.62
C ILE A 39 -18.35 1.47 -6.53
N TRP A 40 -17.66 1.19 -5.43
CA TRP A 40 -16.26 1.58 -5.28
C TRP A 40 -15.35 0.37 -5.42
N ILE A 41 -14.62 0.32 -6.53
CA ILE A 41 -13.58 -0.67 -6.80
C ILE A 41 -12.29 -0.15 -6.15
N ILE A 42 -12.07 -0.46 -4.89
CA ILE A 42 -10.91 0.01 -4.14
C ILE A 42 -9.61 -0.71 -4.57
N ALA A 43 -9.73 -1.93 -5.11
CA ALA A 43 -8.62 -2.72 -5.65
C ALA A 43 -8.90 -3.04 -7.13
N PRO A 44 -8.20 -2.40 -8.08
CA PRO A 44 -8.53 -2.50 -9.50
C PRO A 44 -8.41 -3.93 -10.06
N TRP A 45 -7.55 -4.77 -9.51
CA TRP A 45 -7.39 -6.18 -9.93
C TRP A 45 -8.58 -7.08 -9.57
N THR A 46 -9.50 -6.62 -8.72
CA THR A 46 -10.68 -7.39 -8.31
C THR A 46 -11.96 -7.02 -9.08
N TRP A 47 -11.89 -6.14 -10.07
CA TRP A 47 -13.07 -5.61 -10.75
C TRP A 47 -13.94 -6.69 -11.43
N LYS A 48 -13.30 -7.77 -11.93
CA LYS A 48 -14.01 -8.89 -12.58
C LYS A 48 -14.89 -9.71 -11.62
N GLN A 49 -14.71 -9.54 -10.31
CA GLN A 49 -15.57 -10.18 -9.30
C GLN A 49 -16.96 -9.53 -9.22
N ILE A 50 -17.13 -8.36 -9.83
CA ILE A 50 -18.41 -7.65 -9.86
C ILE A 50 -19.09 -7.92 -11.19
N SER A 51 -20.35 -8.38 -11.15
CA SER A 51 -21.10 -8.63 -12.38
C SER A 51 -21.22 -7.34 -13.21
N LYS A 52 -20.92 -7.46 -14.52
CA LYS A 52 -20.99 -6.34 -15.48
C LYS A 52 -22.33 -5.62 -15.46
N ARG A 53 -23.46 -6.35 -15.24
CA ARG A 53 -24.80 -5.76 -15.12
C ARG A 53 -24.90 -4.69 -14.02
N HIS A 54 -24.11 -4.83 -12.93
CA HIS A 54 -24.09 -3.83 -11.86
C HIS A 54 -23.17 -2.66 -12.24
N LEU A 55 -22.03 -2.94 -12.88
CA LEU A 55 -21.10 -1.90 -13.33
C LEU A 55 -21.74 -0.94 -14.35
N VAL A 56 -22.58 -1.47 -15.25
CA VAL A 56 -23.30 -0.64 -16.25
C VAL A 56 -24.41 0.21 -15.62
N LYS A 57 -25.07 -0.29 -14.56
CA LYS A 57 -26.25 0.34 -14.00
C LYS A 57 -25.98 1.32 -12.84
N LYS A 58 -24.77 1.33 -12.32
CA LYS A 58 -24.41 2.09 -11.11
C LYS A 58 -23.31 3.07 -11.42
N LYS A 59 -23.13 4.09 -10.59
CA LYS A 59 -21.93 4.93 -10.62
C LYS A 59 -20.75 4.14 -10.12
N VAL A 60 -19.65 4.13 -10.86
CA VAL A 60 -18.46 3.32 -10.56
C VAL A 60 -17.27 4.23 -10.33
N ILE A 61 -16.67 4.10 -9.14
CA ILE A 61 -15.40 4.72 -8.79
C ILE A 61 -14.34 3.61 -8.73
N CYS A 62 -13.18 3.82 -9.33
CA CYS A 62 -12.05 2.90 -9.24
C CYS A 62 -10.83 3.58 -8.67
N THR A 63 -10.23 3.00 -7.63
CA THR A 63 -8.97 3.47 -7.07
C THR A 63 -7.80 2.88 -7.81
N ILE A 64 -6.85 3.71 -8.23
CA ILE A 64 -5.56 3.30 -8.76
C ILE A 64 -4.48 3.69 -7.74
N HIS A 65 -3.83 2.69 -7.14
CA HIS A 65 -2.82 2.91 -6.11
C HIS A 65 -1.49 3.38 -6.72
N HIS A 66 -1.07 2.75 -7.80
CA HIS A 66 0.14 3.11 -8.58
C HIS A 66 0.05 2.47 -9.97
N ILE A 67 0.84 2.98 -10.89
CA ILE A 67 1.04 2.40 -12.22
C ILE A 67 2.55 2.18 -12.38
N ASP A 68 2.93 0.94 -12.63
CA ASP A 68 4.31 0.58 -12.96
C ASP A 68 4.39 0.32 -14.47
N PHE A 69 4.83 1.31 -15.22
CA PHE A 69 4.91 1.20 -16.69
C PHE A 69 5.90 0.13 -17.16
N ASN A 70 6.86 -0.29 -16.34
CA ASN A 70 7.77 -1.37 -16.68
C ASN A 70 7.07 -2.76 -16.64
N LYS A 71 5.93 -2.83 -15.96
CA LYS A 71 5.09 -4.03 -15.84
C LYS A 71 3.73 -3.86 -16.55
N PHE A 72 3.55 -2.75 -17.28
CA PHE A 72 2.30 -2.43 -17.97
C PHE A 72 2.36 -2.97 -19.40
N ASP A 73 2.39 -4.30 -19.51
CA ASP A 73 2.39 -5.04 -20.76
C ASP A 73 1.03 -4.99 -21.49
N ASP A 74 0.91 -5.67 -22.61
CA ASP A 74 -0.32 -5.66 -23.42
C ASP A 74 -1.50 -6.31 -22.68
N ALA A 75 -1.25 -7.30 -21.83
CA ALA A 75 -2.27 -7.96 -21.03
C ALA A 75 -2.83 -7.00 -19.96
N GLU A 76 -1.95 -6.31 -19.23
CA GLU A 76 -2.34 -5.30 -18.25
C GLU A 76 -3.02 -4.10 -18.92
N ARG A 77 -2.54 -3.68 -20.10
CA ARG A 77 -3.16 -2.64 -20.92
C ARG A 77 -4.58 -3.02 -21.36
N SER A 78 -4.75 -4.21 -21.87
CA SER A 78 -6.06 -4.74 -22.26
C SER A 78 -7.01 -4.82 -21.07
N ASN A 79 -6.55 -5.35 -19.94
CA ASN A 79 -7.31 -5.42 -18.70
C ASN A 79 -7.72 -4.03 -18.17
N PHE A 80 -6.83 -3.05 -18.30
CA PHE A 80 -7.13 -1.66 -17.93
C PHE A 80 -8.26 -1.09 -18.78
N TYR A 81 -8.15 -1.18 -20.12
CA TYR A 81 -9.17 -0.62 -21.03
C TYR A 81 -10.50 -1.36 -20.96
N ASP A 82 -10.49 -2.67 -20.69
CA ASP A 82 -11.73 -3.42 -20.45
C ASP A 82 -12.46 -2.93 -19.20
N ARG A 83 -11.72 -2.64 -18.13
CA ARG A 83 -12.28 -2.04 -16.91
C ARG A 83 -12.73 -0.60 -17.14
N ASP A 84 -11.94 0.21 -17.85
CA ASP A 84 -12.21 1.64 -18.10
C ASP A 84 -13.58 1.88 -18.71
N LYS A 85 -14.10 0.95 -19.52
CA LYS A 85 -15.45 1.00 -20.12
C LYS A 85 -16.56 1.18 -19.08
N TYR A 86 -16.34 0.72 -17.84
CA TYR A 86 -17.33 0.72 -16.77
C TYR A 86 -17.10 1.80 -15.72
N ILE A 87 -15.97 2.51 -15.77
CA ILE A 87 -15.61 3.49 -14.74
C ILE A 87 -16.20 4.85 -15.09
N ASP A 88 -16.86 5.49 -14.12
CA ASP A 88 -17.27 6.91 -14.22
C ASP A 88 -16.17 7.83 -13.73
N PHE A 89 -15.49 7.46 -12.62
CA PHE A 89 -14.49 8.28 -11.97
C PHE A 89 -13.33 7.44 -11.46
N TYR A 90 -12.13 7.97 -11.54
CA TYR A 90 -10.96 7.40 -10.89
C TYR A 90 -10.61 8.17 -9.62
N HIS A 91 -10.22 7.43 -8.62
CA HIS A 91 -9.55 7.93 -7.43
C HIS A 91 -8.08 7.51 -7.47
N VAL A 92 -7.17 8.45 -7.18
CA VAL A 92 -5.73 8.21 -7.10
C VAL A 92 -5.17 8.81 -5.81
N ILE A 93 -4.12 8.20 -5.27
CA ILE A 93 -3.55 8.58 -3.98
C ILE A 93 -2.39 9.58 -4.08
N SER A 94 -1.93 9.89 -5.28
CA SER A 94 -0.80 10.79 -5.48
C SER A 94 -0.85 11.51 -6.82
N LYS A 95 -0.20 12.66 -6.89
CA LYS A 95 -0.05 13.43 -8.13
C LYS A 95 0.74 12.67 -9.21
N LYS A 96 1.71 11.85 -8.80
CA LYS A 96 2.43 10.96 -9.71
C LYS A 96 1.47 10.01 -10.42
N THR A 97 0.62 9.32 -9.67
CA THR A 97 -0.36 8.38 -10.22
C THR A 97 -1.40 9.09 -11.09
N GLU A 98 -1.84 10.30 -10.70
CA GLU A 98 -2.72 11.13 -11.52
C GLU A 98 -2.11 11.42 -12.89
N ASN A 99 -0.87 11.90 -12.92
CA ASN A 99 -0.17 12.22 -14.16
C ASN A 99 0.05 10.99 -15.06
N GLN A 100 0.27 9.82 -14.45
CA GLN A 100 0.37 8.56 -15.17
C GLN A 100 -0.98 8.14 -15.76
N LEU A 101 -2.04 8.22 -14.96
CA LEU A 101 -3.38 7.80 -15.36
C LEU A 101 -3.98 8.69 -16.44
N LYS A 102 -3.71 9.98 -16.44
CA LYS A 102 -4.11 10.93 -17.53
C LYS A 102 -3.61 10.55 -18.92
N LYS A 103 -2.55 9.73 -19.00
CA LYS A 103 -2.04 9.20 -20.28
C LYS A 103 -2.84 8.01 -20.79
N LEU A 104 -3.68 7.40 -19.96
CA LEU A 104 -4.40 6.17 -20.25
C LEU A 104 -5.91 6.35 -20.40
N THR A 105 -6.49 7.42 -19.84
CA THR A 105 -7.92 7.65 -19.87
C THR A 105 -8.26 9.15 -19.86
N SER A 106 -9.40 9.50 -20.46
CA SER A 106 -10.01 10.83 -20.39
C SER A 106 -11.02 10.96 -19.23
N LYS A 107 -11.23 9.92 -18.46
CA LYS A 107 -12.18 9.92 -17.34
C LYS A 107 -11.76 10.91 -16.26
N LYS A 108 -12.74 11.42 -15.51
CA LYS A 108 -12.47 12.35 -14.40
C LYS A 108 -11.67 11.64 -13.30
N ILE A 109 -10.63 12.30 -12.81
CA ILE A 109 -9.72 11.78 -11.78
C ILE A 109 -9.78 12.69 -10.56
N PHE A 110 -9.94 12.08 -9.38
CA PHE A 110 -9.81 12.73 -8.07
C PHE A 110 -8.53 12.29 -7.40
N THR A 111 -7.72 13.24 -6.99
CA THR A 111 -6.49 12.96 -6.23
C THR A 111 -6.75 13.23 -4.76
N GLN A 112 -6.76 12.16 -3.98
CA GLN A 112 -6.92 12.22 -2.53
C GLN A 112 -6.09 11.10 -1.90
N PRO A 113 -5.11 11.41 -1.03
CA PRO A 113 -4.42 10.37 -0.24
C PRO A 113 -5.39 9.56 0.60
N PHE A 114 -5.03 8.32 0.90
CA PHE A 114 -5.76 7.57 1.92
C PHE A 114 -5.59 8.23 3.29
N TRP A 115 -6.59 8.00 4.12
CA TRP A 115 -6.57 8.44 5.52
C TRP A 115 -5.56 7.63 6.35
N ILE A 116 -5.24 8.14 7.51
CA ILE A 116 -4.44 7.46 8.53
C ILE A 116 -5.34 7.27 9.75
N ASP A 117 -5.41 6.04 10.24
CA ASP A 117 -6.12 5.74 11.49
C ASP A 117 -5.33 6.34 12.68
N GLN A 118 -5.78 7.47 13.18
CA GLN A 118 -5.12 8.20 14.27
C GLN A 118 -5.20 7.45 15.61
N LYS A 119 -6.08 6.47 15.77
CA LYS A 119 -6.11 5.61 16.96
C LYS A 119 -4.90 4.68 17.00
N LYS A 120 -4.40 4.26 15.82
CA LYS A 120 -3.21 3.40 15.66
C LYS A 120 -1.94 4.18 15.46
N PHE A 121 -1.99 5.25 14.67
CA PHE A 121 -0.83 6.05 14.27
C PHE A 121 -0.91 7.43 14.89
N HIS A 122 -0.43 7.55 16.12
CA HIS A 122 -0.38 8.80 16.87
C HIS A 122 0.98 8.96 17.54
N TYR A 123 1.29 10.18 17.91
CA TYR A 123 2.52 10.47 18.66
C TYR A 123 2.45 9.81 20.04
N LEU A 124 3.46 9.02 20.35
CA LEU A 124 3.64 8.43 21.67
C LEU A 124 4.72 9.24 22.40
N PRO A 125 4.37 9.93 23.49
CA PRO A 125 5.35 10.63 24.33
C PRO A 125 6.23 9.63 25.09
N GLY A 126 7.41 10.08 25.55
CA GLY A 126 8.25 9.26 26.41
C GLY A 126 9.22 8.35 25.67
N LYS A 127 10.04 8.89 24.76
CA LYS A 127 11.07 8.18 24.01
C LYS A 127 11.89 7.19 24.86
N LYS A 128 12.32 7.61 26.07
CA LYS A 128 13.09 6.75 26.98
C LYS A 128 12.29 5.53 27.45
N ALA A 129 11.02 5.72 27.80
CA ALA A 129 10.15 4.64 28.24
C ALA A 129 9.87 3.64 27.10
N LEU A 130 9.68 4.15 25.88
CA LEU A 130 9.52 3.31 24.69
C LEU A 130 10.79 2.50 24.39
N ARG A 131 11.95 3.14 24.45
CA ARG A 131 13.23 2.43 24.27
C ARG A 131 13.40 1.31 25.31
N LYS A 132 13.14 1.61 26.57
CA LYS A 132 13.17 0.59 27.64
C LYS A 132 12.17 -0.55 27.38
N LYS A 133 10.94 -0.22 26.97
CA LYS A 133 9.91 -1.20 26.65
C LYS A 133 10.32 -2.19 25.54
N TYR A 134 11.07 -1.70 24.56
CA TYR A 134 11.52 -2.50 23.40
C TYR A 134 13.00 -2.90 23.50
N GLU A 135 13.60 -2.76 24.68
CA GLU A 135 14.97 -3.17 25.00
C GLU A 135 16.06 -2.50 24.15
N PHE A 136 15.79 -1.29 23.65
CA PHE A 136 16.78 -0.48 22.96
C PHE A 136 17.60 0.35 23.92
N ASN A 137 18.90 0.48 23.66
CA ASN A 137 19.75 1.39 24.40
C ASN A 137 19.28 2.84 24.18
N ASN A 138 19.27 3.62 25.28
CA ASN A 138 18.82 5.02 25.23
C ASN A 138 19.69 5.92 24.35
N GLU A 139 20.97 5.58 24.24
CA GLU A 139 21.97 6.38 23.50
C GLU A 139 22.16 5.91 22.05
N SER A 140 21.55 4.77 21.67
CA SER A 140 21.70 4.23 20.32
C SER A 140 21.05 5.12 19.26
N PHE A 141 21.68 5.19 18.12
CA PHE A 141 21.08 5.74 16.91
C PHE A 141 20.31 4.64 16.18
N LEU A 142 18.97 4.68 16.28
CA LEU A 142 18.12 3.63 15.68
C LEU A 142 17.78 3.98 14.24
N VAL A 143 18.03 3.04 13.33
CA VAL A 143 17.60 3.10 11.93
C VAL A 143 16.66 1.95 11.64
N GLY A 144 15.46 2.25 11.13
CA GLY A 144 14.42 1.26 10.91
C GLY A 144 14.09 1.03 9.44
N SER A 145 13.83 -0.24 9.06
CA SER A 145 13.19 -0.60 7.81
C SER A 145 11.93 -1.42 8.10
N PHE A 146 10.76 -0.95 7.59
CA PHE A 146 9.44 -1.46 7.95
C PHE A 146 8.69 -2.11 6.77
N GLN A 147 9.37 -2.36 5.66
CA GLN A 147 8.79 -2.92 4.45
C GLN A 147 9.44 -4.25 4.09
N ARG A 148 8.69 -5.15 3.44
CA ARG A 148 9.28 -6.38 2.94
C ARG A 148 10.44 -6.09 1.99
N ASP A 149 11.49 -6.89 2.05
CA ASP A 149 12.70 -6.72 1.27
C ASP A 149 12.93 -7.80 0.20
N THR A 150 12.08 -8.85 0.16
CA THR A 150 12.18 -9.92 -0.83
C THR A 150 11.03 -9.93 -1.82
N GLU A 151 11.33 -10.35 -3.05
CA GLU A 151 10.36 -10.60 -4.12
C GLU A 151 9.76 -12.03 -3.98
N GLY A 152 8.63 -12.24 -4.67
CA GLY A 152 8.06 -13.57 -4.93
C GLY A 152 7.91 -14.48 -3.71
N HIS A 153 8.13 -15.77 -3.96
CA HIS A 153 8.02 -16.85 -2.97
C HIS A 153 9.38 -17.39 -2.50
N ASP A 154 10.47 -17.03 -3.18
CA ASP A 154 11.81 -17.54 -2.91
C ASP A 154 12.43 -17.04 -1.60
N LEU A 155 11.93 -15.92 -1.07
CA LEU A 155 12.42 -15.26 0.14
C LEU A 155 13.92 -14.87 0.09
N ILE A 156 14.52 -14.84 -1.10
CA ILE A 156 15.96 -14.58 -1.34
C ILE A 156 16.13 -13.32 -2.19
N SER A 157 15.47 -13.28 -3.34
CA SER A 157 15.63 -12.20 -4.32
C SER A 157 15.20 -10.85 -3.75
N PRO A 158 16.05 -9.82 -3.82
CA PRO A 158 15.73 -8.51 -3.26
C PRO A 158 14.59 -7.83 -4.02
N LYS A 159 13.67 -7.24 -3.29
CA LYS A 159 12.62 -6.39 -3.85
C LYS A 159 13.14 -4.97 -4.08
N LEU A 160 13.90 -4.76 -5.16
CA LEU A 160 14.57 -3.50 -5.46
C LEU A 160 13.63 -2.28 -5.51
N SER A 161 12.37 -2.48 -5.91
CA SER A 161 11.36 -1.41 -5.87
C SER A 161 11.03 -0.89 -4.45
N LYS A 162 11.52 -1.58 -3.41
CA LYS A 162 11.44 -1.18 -1.99
C LYS A 162 12.78 -0.71 -1.43
N GLY A 163 13.85 -0.75 -2.23
CA GLY A 163 15.16 -0.23 -1.90
C GLY A 163 15.90 -0.93 -0.74
N PRO A 164 15.86 -2.27 -0.60
CA PRO A 164 16.65 -2.92 0.44
C PRO A 164 18.15 -2.78 0.23
N ASP A 165 18.60 -2.73 -1.03
CA ASP A 165 19.96 -2.43 -1.44
C ASP A 165 20.38 -1.02 -0.98
N LYS A 166 19.54 -0.02 -1.21
CA LYS A 166 19.78 1.35 -0.76
C LYS A 166 19.81 1.47 0.77
N PHE A 167 18.96 0.70 1.46
CA PHE A 167 18.96 0.66 2.90
C PHE A 167 20.31 0.12 3.44
N LEU A 168 20.86 -0.94 2.83
CA LEU A 168 22.19 -1.47 3.17
C LEU A 168 23.29 -0.43 2.95
N GLU A 169 23.29 0.28 1.82
CA GLU A 169 24.25 1.37 1.54
C GLU A 169 24.19 2.46 2.61
N ILE A 170 22.97 2.91 2.96
CA ILE A 170 22.76 3.93 3.99
C ILE A 170 23.28 3.46 5.36
N VAL A 171 23.00 2.22 5.75
CA VAL A 171 23.48 1.68 7.02
C VAL A 171 25.00 1.60 7.05
N LYS A 172 25.64 1.14 5.97
CA LYS A 172 27.11 1.10 5.84
C LYS A 172 27.74 2.49 5.98
N ASP A 173 27.12 3.50 5.40
CA ASP A 173 27.63 4.87 5.51
C ASP A 173 27.42 5.45 6.92
N LEU A 174 26.31 5.17 7.54
CA LEU A 174 26.03 5.59 8.92
C LEU A 174 26.99 4.96 9.93
N GLN A 175 27.40 3.70 9.74
CA GLN A 175 28.35 3.04 10.62
C GLN A 175 29.72 3.71 10.65
N LYS A 176 30.12 4.39 9.58
CA LYS A 176 31.39 5.17 9.54
C LYS A 176 31.38 6.35 10.51
N THR A 177 30.20 6.82 10.89
CA THR A 177 30.03 8.05 11.70
C THR A 177 29.27 7.85 13.01
N LYS A 178 28.64 6.68 13.21
CA LYS A 178 27.79 6.37 14.36
C LYS A 178 28.24 5.06 15.02
N ASN A 179 29.03 5.17 16.10
CA ASN A 179 29.56 3.99 16.79
C ASN A 179 28.50 3.17 17.55
N ASN A 180 27.31 3.75 17.76
CA ASN A 180 26.21 3.15 18.51
C ASN A 180 24.96 2.95 17.63
N LEU A 181 25.15 2.59 16.38
CA LEU A 181 24.08 2.33 15.43
C LEU A 181 23.41 0.99 15.73
N GLU A 182 22.08 0.99 15.85
CA GLU A 182 21.27 -0.22 15.89
C GLU A 182 20.26 -0.23 14.73
N VAL A 183 20.13 -1.37 14.07
CA VAL A 183 19.21 -1.55 12.94
C VAL A 183 17.96 -2.30 13.38
N VAL A 184 16.80 -1.71 13.10
CA VAL A 184 15.51 -2.29 13.46
C VAL A 184 14.77 -2.75 12.21
N LEU A 185 14.58 -4.07 12.08
CA LEU A 185 13.82 -4.68 11.01
C LEU A 185 12.48 -5.19 11.56
N THR A 186 11.36 -4.76 10.99
CA THR A 186 10.03 -5.23 11.41
C THR A 186 9.24 -5.81 10.24
N GLY A 187 8.25 -6.65 10.57
CA GLY A 187 7.37 -7.25 9.59
C GLY A 187 7.91 -8.56 9.00
N LYS A 188 7.15 -9.11 8.05
CA LYS A 188 7.49 -10.38 7.38
C LYS A 188 8.40 -10.13 6.16
N ARG A 189 9.11 -11.19 5.74
CA ARG A 189 9.96 -11.18 4.53
C ARG A 189 11.10 -10.17 4.63
N ARG A 190 11.95 -10.36 5.64
CA ARG A 190 13.15 -9.56 5.91
C ARG A 190 14.45 -10.32 5.62
N ASN A 191 14.32 -11.44 4.91
CA ASN A 191 15.40 -12.40 4.71
C ASN A 191 16.62 -11.81 3.98
N TYR A 192 16.40 -10.93 3.00
CA TYR A 192 17.50 -10.31 2.28
C TYR A 192 18.36 -9.42 3.18
N LEU A 193 17.74 -8.52 3.95
CA LEU A 193 18.46 -7.64 4.87
C LEU A 193 19.11 -8.43 6.00
N ILE A 194 18.40 -9.38 6.61
CA ILE A 194 18.94 -10.21 7.69
C ILE A 194 20.20 -10.91 7.21
N LYS A 195 20.13 -11.64 6.11
CA LYS A 195 21.28 -12.34 5.55
C LYS A 195 22.47 -11.41 5.29
N ASN A 196 22.23 -10.26 4.66
CA ASN A 196 23.30 -9.32 4.37
C ASN A 196 23.91 -8.68 5.62
N PHE A 197 23.12 -8.49 6.68
CA PHE A 197 23.65 -8.01 7.96
C PHE A 197 24.47 -9.08 8.68
N GLU A 198 24.03 -10.33 8.70
CA GLU A 198 24.79 -11.46 9.26
C GLU A 198 26.12 -11.67 8.52
N GLU A 199 26.17 -11.52 7.20
CA GLU A 199 27.38 -11.74 6.41
C GLU A 199 28.39 -10.57 6.48
N ASN A 200 27.97 -9.34 6.77
CA ASN A 200 28.81 -8.15 6.62
C ASN A 200 28.98 -7.31 7.90
N PHE A 201 28.28 -7.65 9.00
CA PHE A 201 28.20 -6.76 10.18
C PHE A 201 28.36 -7.51 11.53
N ILE A 202 28.76 -8.78 11.51
CA ILE A 202 29.11 -9.57 12.70
C ILE A 202 30.59 -9.47 12.97
#